data_2b9efb80c53432efe19bf3835d1d2745
#
_entry.id   2b9efb80c53432efe19bf3835d1d2745
#
_cell.length_a   1.000
_cell.length_b   1.000
_cell.length_c   1.000
_cell.angle_alpha   90.00
_cell.angle_beta   90.00
_cell.angle_gamma   90.00
#
_symmetry.space_group_name_H-M   'P 1'
#
loop_
_entity.id
_entity.type
_entity.pdbx_description
1 polymer ?
#
loop_
_entity_poly.entity_id
_entity_poly.type
_entity_poly.pdbx_seq_one_letter_code
_entity_poly.pdbx_strand_id
1 'polypeptide(L)'
;PRSLRSLRGLILHRAGSIVGCDFSSSPSRRKPIVLALGRRDGARVQLLGLERIETLPALAQWLAQPQPWVGGFDLPFGLPRELVTTLGWPTDWRACMQHYRSLTREQIREAFAGFCDARPVGGKFAHRATDGPAGSSPSMKWVNPPVAYMLHAGLPLLLDAGVYLPGLMPPGTGDAQRVALEAYPGLLAREVLQRRSYKSDDRAKQTPDRLIARKDLVNALELGQTRLGLRLKLSHAQRDALVQDASGDSLDAVLCLLQAAWAQQQHDQGDALYGLPPGLDTLEGWIVTAPWGASGA
;
A
#
# COMPACT_ATOMS: atom_id res chain seq x y z
N PRO A 1 20.00 -2.03 -28.28
CA PRO A 1 19.38 -1.91 -26.99
C PRO A 1 17.86 -1.95 -27.18
N ARG A 2 17.27 -3.09 -26.88
CA ARG A 2 15.81 -3.22 -26.85
C ARG A 2 15.32 -2.33 -25.73
N SER A 3 14.48 -1.34 -26.04
CA SER A 3 14.05 -0.30 -25.13
C SER A 3 13.36 -0.93 -23.89
N LEU A 4 13.57 -0.37 -22.71
CA LEU A 4 12.90 -0.74 -21.45
C LEU A 4 11.37 -0.82 -21.62
N ARG A 5 10.77 -0.07 -22.56
CA ARG A 5 9.36 -0.13 -22.94
C ARG A 5 8.92 -1.50 -23.51
N SER A 6 9.79 -2.20 -24.25
CA SER A 6 9.43 -3.51 -24.81
C SER A 6 9.42 -4.64 -23.77
N LEU A 7 10.24 -4.52 -22.72
CA LEU A 7 10.26 -5.45 -21.59
C LEU A 7 9.04 -5.26 -20.68
N ARG A 8 8.58 -4.00 -20.47
CA ARG A 8 7.34 -3.70 -19.73
C ARG A 8 6.13 -4.44 -20.32
N GLY A 9 5.91 -4.31 -21.62
CA GLY A 9 4.78 -4.97 -22.30
C GLY A 9 4.79 -6.49 -22.12
N LEU A 10 5.96 -7.11 -22.14
CA LEU A 10 6.10 -8.57 -21.98
C LEU A 10 5.86 -9.05 -20.54
N ILE A 11 6.17 -8.23 -19.52
CA ILE A 11 6.05 -8.59 -18.10
C ILE A 11 4.59 -8.60 -17.66
N LEU A 12 3.79 -7.62 -18.10
CA LEU A 12 2.40 -7.43 -17.65
C LEU A 12 1.35 -8.10 -18.58
N HIS A 13 1.76 -8.67 -19.72
CA HIS A 13 0.83 -9.31 -20.69
C HIS A 13 0.31 -10.71 -20.29
N ARG A 14 0.63 -11.22 -19.09
CA ARG A 14 0.18 -12.55 -18.65
C ARG A 14 -0.85 -12.45 -17.54
N ALA A 15 -1.88 -13.28 -17.61
CA ALA A 15 -2.80 -13.49 -16.50
C ALA A 15 -2.00 -13.74 -15.20
N GLY A 16 -2.41 -13.11 -14.09
CA GLY A 16 -1.72 -13.23 -12.81
C GLY A 16 -0.64 -12.16 -12.51
N SER A 17 -0.60 -11.05 -13.27
CA SER A 17 0.29 -9.92 -12.96
C SER A 17 -0.10 -9.25 -11.64
N ILE A 18 0.90 -9.05 -10.79
CA ILE A 18 0.75 -8.45 -9.47
C ILE A 18 1.69 -7.26 -9.35
N VAL A 19 1.24 -6.24 -8.65
CA VAL A 19 2.00 -5.00 -8.40
C VAL A 19 2.03 -4.72 -6.90
N GLY A 20 3.19 -4.33 -6.39
CA GLY A 20 3.31 -3.71 -5.07
C GLY A 20 3.86 -2.31 -5.23
N CYS A 21 3.30 -1.35 -4.53
CA CYS A 21 3.69 0.06 -4.61
C CYS A 21 4.08 0.59 -3.25
N ASP A 22 5.35 0.96 -3.08
CA ASP A 22 5.79 1.85 -2.01
C ASP A 22 5.59 3.28 -2.48
N PHE A 23 4.62 3.98 -1.89
CA PHE A 23 4.14 5.27 -2.39
C PHE A 23 4.77 6.44 -1.64
N SER A 24 5.08 7.50 -2.37
CA SER A 24 5.47 8.81 -1.85
C SER A 24 4.56 9.91 -2.35
N SER A 25 4.08 10.79 -1.47
CA SER A 25 3.27 11.97 -1.84
C SER A 25 4.07 13.10 -2.49
N SER A 26 5.39 13.00 -2.46
CA SER A 26 6.33 13.96 -3.05
C SER A 26 7.53 13.22 -3.61
N PRO A 27 7.32 12.40 -4.64
CA PRO A 27 8.39 11.58 -5.18
C PRO A 27 9.47 12.45 -5.85
N SER A 28 10.69 11.95 -5.79
CA SER A 28 11.86 12.59 -6.37
C SER A 28 12.89 11.54 -6.75
N ARG A 29 13.96 11.93 -7.42
CA ARG A 29 15.07 11.02 -7.73
C ARG A 29 15.70 10.39 -6.47
N ARG A 30 15.68 11.10 -5.33
CA ARG A 30 16.23 10.59 -4.05
C ARG A 30 15.24 9.70 -3.30
N LYS A 31 13.95 9.98 -3.41
CA LYS A 31 12.86 9.24 -2.77
C LYS A 31 11.80 8.95 -3.84
N PRO A 32 12.05 8.02 -4.74
CA PRO A 32 11.08 7.66 -5.77
C PRO A 32 9.92 6.85 -5.19
N ILE A 33 8.83 6.78 -5.92
CA ILE A 33 7.86 5.70 -5.75
C ILE A 33 8.50 4.43 -6.33
N VAL A 34 8.40 3.32 -5.60
CA VAL A 34 8.92 2.04 -6.07
C VAL A 34 7.77 1.10 -6.39
N LEU A 35 7.77 0.56 -7.61
CA LEU A 35 6.85 -0.49 -8.01
C LEU A 35 7.59 -1.82 -8.09
N ALA A 36 7.11 -2.82 -7.36
CA ALA A 36 7.51 -4.21 -7.51
C ALA A 36 6.54 -4.88 -8.47
N LEU A 37 7.06 -5.45 -9.55
CA LEU A 37 6.29 -6.18 -10.55
C LEU A 37 6.50 -7.66 -10.36
N GLY A 38 5.44 -8.43 -10.30
CA GLY A 38 5.51 -9.85 -10.04
C GLY A 38 4.43 -10.66 -10.72
N ARG A 39 4.53 -11.96 -10.51
CA ARG A 39 3.54 -12.94 -10.96
C ARG A 39 3.35 -14.01 -9.89
N ARG A 40 2.10 -14.38 -9.65
CA ARG A 40 1.77 -15.50 -8.78
C ARG A 40 1.51 -16.77 -9.59
N ASP A 41 1.98 -17.88 -9.05
CA ASP A 41 1.69 -19.23 -9.51
C ASP A 41 1.49 -20.11 -8.28
N GLY A 42 0.23 -20.43 -7.98
CA GLY A 42 -0.14 -21.07 -6.72
C GLY A 42 0.30 -20.24 -5.50
N ALA A 43 1.08 -20.83 -4.60
CA ALA A 43 1.66 -20.17 -3.44
C ALA A 43 3.02 -19.48 -3.74
N ARG A 44 3.49 -19.48 -4.98
CA ARG A 44 4.75 -18.85 -5.37
C ARG A 44 4.50 -17.47 -5.96
N VAL A 45 5.26 -16.48 -5.51
CA VAL A 45 5.27 -15.12 -6.04
C VAL A 45 6.64 -14.83 -6.58
N GLN A 46 6.77 -14.72 -7.90
CA GLN A 46 8.03 -14.39 -8.55
C GLN A 46 8.16 -12.89 -8.72
N LEU A 47 9.21 -12.28 -8.17
CA LEU A 47 9.58 -10.91 -8.51
C LEU A 47 10.14 -10.86 -9.93
N LEU A 48 9.53 -10.08 -10.80
CA LEU A 48 9.94 -9.90 -12.20
C LEU A 48 10.84 -8.66 -12.35
N GLY A 49 10.57 -7.61 -11.58
CA GLY A 49 11.36 -6.38 -11.63
C GLY A 49 10.94 -5.35 -10.61
N LEU A 50 11.77 -4.33 -10.48
CA LEU A 50 11.50 -3.13 -9.69
C LEU A 50 11.57 -1.92 -10.62
N GLU A 51 10.61 -1.02 -10.52
CA GLU A 51 10.60 0.24 -11.24
C GLU A 51 10.64 1.40 -10.26
N ARG A 52 11.37 2.46 -10.60
CA ARG A 52 11.47 3.68 -9.80
C ARG A 52 10.81 4.82 -10.56
N ILE A 53 9.83 5.46 -9.93
CA ILE A 53 9.02 6.53 -10.51
C ILE A 53 9.27 7.81 -9.71
N GLU A 54 9.81 8.81 -10.37
CA GLU A 54 10.33 10.02 -9.72
C GLU A 54 9.29 11.16 -9.63
N THR A 55 8.13 11.01 -10.29
CA THR A 55 7.08 12.04 -10.31
C THR A 55 5.68 11.44 -10.29
N LEU A 56 4.70 12.17 -9.72
CA LEU A 56 3.29 11.76 -9.74
C LEU A 56 2.71 11.67 -11.17
N PRO A 57 3.02 12.58 -12.11
CA PRO A 57 2.59 12.42 -13.50
C PRO A 57 3.11 11.16 -14.18
N ALA A 58 4.33 10.72 -13.86
CA ALA A 58 4.87 9.46 -14.39
C ALA A 58 4.11 8.24 -13.82
N LEU A 59 3.71 8.29 -12.55
CA LEU A 59 2.84 7.25 -11.97
C LEU A 59 1.45 7.26 -12.64
N ALA A 60 0.85 8.43 -12.86
CA ALA A 60 -0.42 8.54 -13.58
C ALA A 60 -0.34 7.91 -14.99
N GLN A 61 0.73 8.16 -15.73
CA GLN A 61 0.98 7.54 -17.03
C GLN A 61 1.13 6.01 -16.93
N TRP A 62 1.78 5.52 -15.87
CA TRP A 62 1.92 4.09 -15.63
C TRP A 62 0.56 3.45 -15.34
N LEU A 63 -0.25 4.05 -14.47
CA LEU A 63 -1.59 3.59 -14.10
C LEU A 63 -2.59 3.63 -15.26
N ALA A 64 -2.43 4.55 -16.22
CA ALA A 64 -3.29 4.65 -17.39
C ALA A 64 -3.05 3.55 -18.44
N GLN A 65 -2.03 2.71 -18.28
CA GLN A 65 -1.77 1.61 -19.20
C GLN A 65 -2.82 0.50 -19.04
N PRO A 66 -3.30 -0.12 -20.16
CA PRO A 66 -4.43 -1.04 -20.11
C PRO A 66 -4.10 -2.47 -19.67
N GLN A 67 -2.85 -2.74 -19.20
CA GLN A 67 -2.46 -4.08 -18.78
C GLN A 67 -3.17 -4.49 -17.50
N PRO A 68 -3.69 -5.73 -17.40
CA PRO A 68 -4.35 -6.23 -16.21
C PRO A 68 -3.35 -6.47 -15.06
N TRP A 69 -3.76 -6.10 -13.85
CA TRP A 69 -2.99 -6.34 -12.62
C TRP A 69 -3.86 -6.27 -11.37
N VAL A 70 -3.44 -6.94 -10.31
CA VAL A 70 -3.90 -6.72 -8.93
C VAL A 70 -2.76 -6.07 -8.16
N GLY A 71 -2.99 -4.92 -7.55
CA GLY A 71 -1.96 -4.11 -6.91
C GLY A 71 -2.24 -3.80 -5.44
N GLY A 72 -1.19 -3.88 -4.60
CA GLY A 72 -1.18 -3.38 -3.24
C GLY A 72 -0.42 -2.05 -3.17
N PHE A 73 -1.08 -1.02 -2.67
CA PHE A 73 -0.54 0.34 -2.62
C PHE A 73 -0.37 0.79 -1.16
N ASP A 74 0.85 1.15 -0.77
CA ASP A 74 1.16 1.68 0.57
C ASP A 74 0.70 3.14 0.68
N LEU A 75 -0.60 3.32 0.71
CA LEU A 75 -1.27 4.58 1.00
C LEU A 75 -2.70 4.29 1.48
N PRO A 76 -3.28 5.15 2.35
CA PRO A 76 -4.66 4.94 2.79
C PRO A 76 -5.66 5.17 1.67
N PHE A 77 -6.80 4.46 1.75
CA PHE A 77 -7.92 4.64 0.81
C PHE A 77 -9.14 5.32 1.46
N GLY A 78 -9.05 5.69 2.72
CA GLY A 78 -10.11 6.38 3.44
C GLY A 78 -9.63 7.11 4.69
N LEU A 79 -10.56 7.82 5.32
CA LEU A 79 -10.34 8.61 6.52
C LEU A 79 -11.17 8.07 7.69
N PRO A 80 -10.73 8.28 8.95
CA PRO A 80 -11.52 7.87 10.11
C PRO A 80 -12.92 8.51 10.07
N ARG A 81 -13.97 7.70 10.25
CA ARG A 81 -15.36 8.17 10.26
C ARG A 81 -15.57 9.26 11.29
N GLU A 82 -14.99 9.10 12.48
CA GLU A 82 -15.04 10.10 13.54
C GLU A 82 -14.52 11.47 13.09
N LEU A 83 -13.40 11.52 12.39
CA LEU A 83 -12.85 12.76 11.83
C LEU A 83 -13.81 13.38 10.82
N VAL A 84 -14.26 12.59 9.85
CA VAL A 84 -15.12 13.07 8.76
C VAL A 84 -16.44 13.64 9.30
N THR A 85 -17.07 12.94 10.24
CA THR A 85 -18.33 13.38 10.85
C THR A 85 -18.14 14.62 11.71
N THR A 86 -17.06 14.72 12.49
CA THR A 86 -16.74 15.88 13.32
C THR A 86 -16.48 17.13 12.49
N LEU A 87 -15.82 16.97 11.33
CA LEU A 87 -15.56 18.08 10.42
C LEU A 87 -16.78 18.46 9.56
N GLY A 88 -17.88 17.70 9.64
CA GLY A 88 -19.07 17.92 8.82
C GLY A 88 -18.85 17.65 7.32
N TRP A 89 -17.87 16.82 6.98
CA TRP A 89 -17.58 16.45 5.61
C TRP A 89 -18.55 15.38 5.08
N PRO A 90 -18.68 15.19 3.77
CA PRO A 90 -19.54 14.15 3.22
C PRO A 90 -19.17 12.76 3.75
N THR A 91 -20.17 11.96 4.15
CA THR A 91 -19.99 10.60 4.68
C THR A 91 -20.11 9.50 3.62
N ASP A 92 -20.50 9.83 2.40
CA ASP A 92 -20.31 8.99 1.22
C ASP A 92 -18.84 9.02 0.82
N TRP A 93 -18.24 7.84 0.64
CA TRP A 93 -16.81 7.74 0.36
C TRP A 93 -16.36 8.54 -0.86
N ARG A 94 -17.07 8.42 -1.97
CA ARG A 94 -16.69 9.11 -3.22
C ARG A 94 -16.80 10.63 -3.05
N ALA A 95 -17.88 11.09 -2.45
CA ALA A 95 -18.09 12.51 -2.17
C ALA A 95 -17.05 13.04 -1.17
N CYS A 96 -16.71 12.27 -0.13
CA CYS A 96 -15.66 12.61 0.82
C CYS A 96 -14.29 12.73 0.13
N MET A 97 -13.93 11.78 -0.71
CA MET A 97 -12.64 11.80 -1.43
C MET A 97 -12.57 12.94 -2.46
N GLN A 98 -13.67 13.28 -3.11
CA GLN A 98 -13.76 14.46 -3.98
C GLN A 98 -13.58 15.76 -3.18
N HIS A 99 -14.23 15.88 -2.03
CA HIS A 99 -14.03 17.01 -1.12
C HIS A 99 -12.56 17.09 -0.67
N TYR A 100 -11.99 15.99 -0.18
CA TYR A 100 -10.62 15.92 0.29
C TYR A 100 -9.61 16.30 -0.79
N ARG A 101 -9.80 15.82 -2.02
CA ARG A 101 -8.98 16.18 -3.19
C ARG A 101 -9.00 17.69 -3.49
N SER A 102 -10.12 18.38 -3.22
CA SER A 102 -10.26 19.82 -3.48
C SER A 102 -9.51 20.71 -2.50
N LEU A 103 -9.11 20.17 -1.36
CA LEU A 103 -8.41 20.92 -0.32
C LEU A 103 -6.91 21.08 -0.66
N THR A 104 -6.34 22.19 -0.23
CA THR A 104 -4.87 22.33 -0.21
C THR A 104 -4.26 21.59 0.99
N ARG A 105 -2.96 21.30 0.93
CA ARG A 105 -2.26 20.70 2.09
C ARG A 105 -2.35 21.54 3.34
N GLU A 106 -2.41 22.87 3.21
CA GLU A 106 -2.58 23.81 4.33
C GLU A 106 -3.96 23.66 4.95
N GLN A 107 -5.02 23.63 4.14
CA GLN A 107 -6.39 23.42 4.60
C GLN A 107 -6.56 22.06 5.31
N ILE A 108 -5.96 21.01 4.76
CA ILE A 108 -5.93 19.69 5.40
C ILE A 108 -5.26 19.77 6.79
N ARG A 109 -4.08 20.40 6.85
CA ARG A 109 -3.35 20.56 8.11
C ARG A 109 -4.14 21.36 9.14
N GLU A 110 -4.75 22.46 8.73
CA GLU A 110 -5.56 23.30 9.62
C GLU A 110 -6.77 22.55 10.16
N ALA A 111 -7.53 21.86 9.28
CA ALA A 111 -8.68 21.07 9.69
C ALA A 111 -8.29 19.94 10.66
N PHE A 112 -7.20 19.22 10.36
CA PHE A 112 -6.76 18.10 11.20
C PHE A 112 -6.11 18.57 12.50
N ALA A 113 -5.38 19.68 12.49
CA ALA A 113 -4.84 20.29 13.70
C ALA A 113 -5.97 20.78 14.64
N GLY A 114 -6.96 21.48 14.08
CA GLY A 114 -8.14 21.91 14.85
C GLY A 114 -8.89 20.73 15.47
N PHE A 115 -9.08 19.64 14.72
CA PHE A 115 -9.65 18.41 15.26
C PHE A 115 -8.81 17.84 16.42
N CYS A 116 -7.48 17.78 16.27
CA CYS A 116 -6.58 17.27 17.31
C CYS A 116 -6.54 18.15 18.55
N ASP A 117 -6.61 19.47 18.40
CA ASP A 117 -6.56 20.42 19.50
C ASP A 117 -7.82 20.40 20.36
N ALA A 118 -8.96 20.01 19.78
CA ALA A 118 -10.21 19.81 20.51
C ALA A 118 -10.25 18.48 21.32
N ARG A 119 -9.20 17.65 21.25
CA ARG A 119 -9.16 16.31 21.85
C ARG A 119 -8.16 16.24 23.01
N PRO A 120 -8.35 15.31 23.98
CA PRO A 120 -7.45 15.16 25.12
C PRO A 120 -6.07 14.67 24.68
N VAL A 121 -5.07 15.03 25.47
CA VAL A 121 -3.69 14.54 25.30
C VAL A 121 -3.68 13.00 25.37
N GLY A 122 -3.02 12.35 24.40
CA GLY A 122 -2.97 10.89 24.26
C GLY A 122 -4.01 10.29 23.32
N GLY A 123 -5.10 11.03 22.99
CA GLY A 123 -6.15 10.61 22.06
C GLY A 123 -6.37 11.58 20.90
N LYS A 124 -5.34 12.31 20.49
CA LYS A 124 -5.47 13.39 19.49
C LYS A 124 -5.89 12.90 18.09
N PHE A 125 -5.36 11.79 17.63
CA PHE A 125 -5.69 11.25 16.32
C PHE A 125 -6.87 10.29 16.40
N ALA A 126 -7.81 10.41 15.49
CA ALA A 126 -8.81 9.38 15.25
C ALA A 126 -8.18 8.24 14.42
N HIS A 127 -8.63 7.02 14.69
CA HIS A 127 -8.17 5.81 13.99
C HIS A 127 -9.31 5.19 13.20
N ARG A 128 -8.98 4.61 12.07
CA ARG A 128 -9.89 3.73 11.34
C ARG A 128 -9.94 2.36 12.02
N ALA A 129 -10.99 1.60 11.80
CA ALA A 129 -11.13 0.25 12.32
C ALA A 129 -9.95 -0.67 11.94
N THR A 130 -9.34 -0.45 10.76
CA THR A 130 -8.19 -1.22 10.27
C THR A 130 -6.86 -0.84 10.92
N ASP A 131 -6.69 0.39 11.42
CA ASP A 131 -5.39 0.92 11.87
C ASP A 131 -4.83 0.15 13.08
N GLY A 132 -5.67 -0.22 14.04
CA GLY A 132 -5.30 -1.02 15.20
C GLY A 132 -4.82 -2.41 14.82
N PRO A 133 -5.63 -3.24 14.17
CA PRO A 133 -5.24 -4.59 13.71
C PRO A 133 -4.01 -4.58 12.80
N ALA A 134 -3.89 -3.61 11.90
CA ALA A 134 -2.73 -3.46 11.04
C ALA A 134 -1.51 -2.89 11.78
N GLY A 135 -1.70 -2.23 12.94
CA GLY A 135 -0.68 -1.47 13.65
C GLY A 135 -0.12 -0.33 12.81
N SER A 136 -0.94 0.25 11.97
CA SER A 136 -0.58 1.37 11.10
C SER A 136 -0.70 2.72 11.82
N SER A 137 -0.09 3.75 11.25
CA SER A 137 -0.39 5.13 11.65
C SER A 137 -1.79 5.52 11.18
N PRO A 138 -2.51 6.39 11.94
CA PRO A 138 -3.80 6.92 11.49
C PRO A 138 -3.71 7.59 10.12
N SER A 139 -4.69 7.38 9.25
CA SER A 139 -4.69 7.97 7.91
C SER A 139 -4.79 9.49 7.90
N MET A 140 -5.25 10.10 8.99
CA MET A 140 -5.28 11.57 9.18
C MET A 140 -3.94 12.17 9.61
N LYS A 141 -2.91 11.39 9.89
CA LYS A 141 -1.62 11.89 10.35
C LYS A 141 -0.87 12.60 9.21
N TRP A 142 -0.51 13.87 9.40
CA TRP A 142 0.15 14.69 8.37
C TRP A 142 1.65 14.90 8.58
N VAL A 143 2.21 14.36 9.67
CA VAL A 143 3.64 14.44 10.01
C VAL A 143 4.15 13.08 10.50
N ASN A 144 5.32 12.68 10.02
CA ASN A 144 6.13 11.57 10.48
C ASN A 144 5.38 10.25 10.84
N PRO A 145 4.84 9.53 9.89
CA PRO A 145 4.81 9.74 8.44
C PRO A 145 3.66 10.66 7.99
N PRO A 146 3.75 11.31 6.83
CA PRO A 146 2.72 12.21 6.32
C PRO A 146 1.61 11.45 5.57
N VAL A 147 0.96 10.52 6.23
CA VAL A 147 -0.01 9.56 5.66
C VAL A 147 -1.21 10.27 5.03
N ALA A 148 -1.69 11.37 5.65
CA ALA A 148 -2.75 12.19 5.10
C ALA A 148 -2.41 12.74 3.70
N TYR A 149 -1.17 13.16 3.49
CA TYR A 149 -0.75 13.65 2.17
C TYR A 149 -0.50 12.52 1.17
N MET A 150 -0.25 11.29 1.64
CA MET A 150 -0.20 10.12 0.76
C MET A 150 -1.60 9.80 0.22
N LEU A 151 -2.63 9.81 1.06
CA LEU A 151 -4.03 9.70 0.62
C LEU A 151 -4.39 10.81 -0.37
N HIS A 152 -4.09 12.08 -0.02
CA HIS A 152 -4.43 13.24 -0.82
C HIS A 152 -3.79 13.22 -2.23
N ALA A 153 -2.55 12.76 -2.34
CA ALA A 153 -1.83 12.73 -3.61
C ALA A 153 -2.06 11.43 -4.41
N GLY A 154 -2.24 10.29 -3.75
CA GLY A 154 -2.21 8.98 -4.38
C GLY A 154 -3.58 8.47 -4.82
N LEU A 155 -4.59 8.59 -3.96
CA LEU A 155 -5.92 8.08 -4.29
C LEU A 155 -6.54 8.71 -5.56
N PRO A 156 -6.43 10.03 -5.77
CA PRO A 156 -6.90 10.63 -7.02
C PRO A 156 -6.29 10.03 -8.28
N LEU A 157 -5.01 9.61 -8.23
CA LEU A 157 -4.36 8.99 -9.40
C LEU A 157 -4.98 7.64 -9.76
N LEU A 158 -5.37 6.84 -8.76
CA LEU A 158 -6.06 5.57 -8.97
C LEU A 158 -7.47 5.81 -9.53
N LEU A 159 -8.20 6.79 -9.00
CA LEU A 159 -9.55 7.13 -9.45
C LEU A 159 -9.55 7.68 -10.88
N ASP A 160 -8.63 8.59 -11.21
CA ASP A 160 -8.49 9.19 -12.54
C ASP A 160 -8.07 8.14 -13.59
N ALA A 161 -7.31 7.13 -13.19
CA ALA A 161 -6.96 6.00 -14.04
C ALA A 161 -8.11 4.99 -14.23
N GLY A 162 -9.23 5.16 -13.54
CA GLY A 162 -10.38 4.27 -13.62
C GLY A 162 -10.16 2.88 -13.00
N VAL A 163 -9.23 2.74 -12.08
CA VAL A 163 -8.90 1.48 -11.39
C VAL A 163 -10.06 1.07 -10.47
N TYR A 164 -10.36 -0.22 -10.40
CA TYR A 164 -11.37 -0.75 -9.48
C TYR A 164 -10.80 -0.90 -8.06
N LEU A 165 -11.54 -0.41 -7.07
CA LEU A 165 -11.21 -0.49 -5.65
C LEU A 165 -12.28 -1.35 -4.93
N PRO A 166 -12.00 -2.63 -4.68
CA PRO A 166 -12.93 -3.54 -4.01
C PRO A 166 -13.38 -3.02 -2.64
N GLY A 167 -14.66 -3.20 -2.32
CA GLY A 167 -15.24 -2.75 -1.05
C GLY A 167 -15.50 -1.25 -0.92
N LEU A 168 -14.92 -0.41 -1.78
CA LEU A 168 -15.11 1.04 -1.81
C LEU A 168 -15.95 1.50 -2.99
N MET A 169 -15.90 0.76 -4.07
CA MET A 169 -16.66 1.04 -5.29
C MET A 169 -17.68 -0.07 -5.54
N PRO A 170 -18.86 0.26 -6.06
CA PRO A 170 -19.81 -0.77 -6.48
C PRO A 170 -19.20 -1.71 -7.54
N PRO A 171 -19.53 -3.01 -7.50
CA PRO A 171 -19.15 -3.94 -8.56
C PRO A 171 -19.57 -3.43 -9.95
N GLY A 172 -18.69 -3.58 -10.94
CA GLY A 172 -18.95 -3.09 -12.31
C GLY A 172 -18.63 -1.61 -12.53
N THR A 173 -18.15 -0.91 -11.51
CA THR A 173 -17.59 0.45 -11.66
C THR A 173 -16.06 0.37 -11.67
N GLY A 174 -15.44 1.10 -12.60
CA GLY A 174 -13.99 1.00 -12.82
C GLY A 174 -13.60 -0.22 -13.68
N ASP A 175 -12.31 -0.34 -13.94
CA ASP A 175 -11.74 -1.42 -14.75
C ASP A 175 -11.46 -2.65 -13.89
N ALA A 176 -12.32 -3.66 -13.99
CA ALA A 176 -12.17 -4.91 -13.24
C ALA A 176 -10.86 -5.69 -13.53
N GLN A 177 -10.13 -5.33 -14.58
CA GLN A 177 -8.82 -5.93 -14.88
C GLN A 177 -7.68 -5.24 -14.15
N ARG A 178 -7.90 -4.02 -13.64
CA ARG A 178 -6.92 -3.25 -12.86
C ARG A 178 -7.49 -2.96 -11.48
N VAL A 179 -7.02 -3.71 -10.51
CA VAL A 179 -7.56 -3.71 -9.14
C VAL A 179 -6.53 -3.17 -8.18
N ALA A 180 -6.89 -2.14 -7.40
CA ALA A 180 -6.04 -1.61 -6.35
C ALA A 180 -6.61 -1.89 -4.96
N LEU A 181 -5.73 -2.27 -4.05
CA LEU A 181 -6.00 -2.55 -2.65
C LEU A 181 -5.07 -1.72 -1.78
N GLU A 182 -5.57 -1.22 -0.66
CA GLU A 182 -4.74 -0.58 0.35
C GLU A 182 -3.83 -1.64 0.98
N ALA A 183 -2.53 -1.44 0.91
CA ALA A 183 -1.52 -2.29 1.52
C ALA A 183 -0.74 -1.53 2.58
N TYR A 184 -0.11 -2.27 3.50
CA TYR A 184 0.76 -1.71 4.51
C TYR A 184 1.93 -2.65 4.78
N PRO A 185 3.14 -2.34 4.26
CA PRO A 185 4.29 -3.23 4.36
C PRO A 185 4.70 -3.54 5.80
N GLY A 186 4.52 -2.57 6.71
CA GLY A 186 4.82 -2.75 8.13
C GLY A 186 4.02 -3.87 8.80
N LEU A 187 2.86 -4.23 8.30
CA LEU A 187 2.05 -5.35 8.80
C LEU A 187 2.80 -6.68 8.65
N LEU A 188 3.28 -7.00 7.45
CA LEU A 188 4.04 -8.23 7.20
C LEU A 188 5.45 -8.19 7.80
N ALA A 189 6.12 -7.05 7.74
CA ALA A 189 7.45 -6.90 8.31
C ALA A 189 7.45 -7.22 9.82
N ARG A 190 6.42 -6.81 10.56
CA ARG A 190 6.32 -7.08 12.00
C ARG A 190 6.06 -8.56 12.33
N GLU A 191 5.44 -9.32 11.45
CA GLU A 191 5.27 -10.77 11.67
C GLU A 191 6.63 -11.48 11.81
N VAL A 192 7.62 -11.03 11.05
CA VAL A 192 8.97 -11.61 11.04
C VAL A 192 9.90 -10.90 12.03
N LEU A 193 9.91 -9.59 12.02
CA LEU A 193 10.89 -8.79 12.70
C LEU A 193 10.46 -8.31 14.09
N GLN A 194 9.16 -8.42 14.42
CA GLN A 194 8.56 -7.87 15.63
C GLN A 194 8.83 -6.37 15.76
N ARG A 195 9.68 -5.97 16.70
CA ARG A 195 10.05 -4.56 16.95
C ARG A 195 11.34 -4.12 16.28
N ARG A 196 12.05 -5.03 15.59
CA ARG A 196 13.32 -4.68 14.93
C ARG A 196 13.06 -3.80 13.70
N SER A 197 13.78 -2.70 13.61
CA SER A 197 13.74 -1.82 12.42
C SER A 197 14.66 -2.38 11.33
N TYR A 198 14.21 -2.36 10.07
CA TYR A 198 15.00 -2.85 8.92
C TYR A 198 15.41 -1.74 7.95
N LYS A 199 14.91 -0.51 8.12
CA LYS A 199 15.12 0.60 7.18
C LYS A 199 15.37 1.93 7.88
N SER A 200 16.00 2.86 7.17
CA SER A 200 16.08 4.27 7.54
C SER A 200 16.50 5.13 6.35
N ASP A 201 15.83 6.26 6.16
CA ASP A 201 16.26 7.30 5.22
C ASP A 201 17.49 8.07 5.74
N ASP A 202 17.71 8.08 7.06
CA ASP A 202 18.86 8.70 7.69
C ASP A 202 20.08 7.77 7.60
N ARG A 203 21.10 8.18 6.86
CA ARG A 203 22.34 7.39 6.69
C ARG A 203 23.02 7.05 8.00
N ALA A 204 22.99 7.94 8.99
CA ALA A 204 23.58 7.69 10.31
C ALA A 204 22.88 6.55 11.08
N LYS A 205 21.64 6.24 10.72
CA LYS A 205 20.84 5.16 11.31
C LYS A 205 20.83 3.88 10.47
N GLN A 206 21.58 3.81 9.39
CA GLN A 206 21.72 2.59 8.57
C GLN A 206 22.75 1.65 9.18
N THR A 207 22.38 0.97 10.25
CA THR A 207 23.24 0.12 11.07
C THR A 207 23.35 -1.32 10.53
N PRO A 208 24.38 -2.08 10.92
CA PRO A 208 24.50 -3.52 10.64
C PRO A 208 23.26 -4.31 11.10
N ASP A 209 22.64 -3.96 12.24
CA ASP A 209 21.45 -4.64 12.75
C ASP A 209 20.27 -4.52 11.78
N ARG A 210 20.12 -3.36 11.12
CA ARG A 210 19.09 -3.17 10.09
C ARG A 210 19.39 -3.96 8.82
N LEU A 211 20.66 -4.12 8.46
CA LEU A 211 21.07 -5.00 7.38
C LEU A 211 20.71 -6.47 7.69
N ILE A 212 21.00 -6.92 8.91
CA ILE A 212 20.62 -8.26 9.37
C ILE A 212 19.10 -8.42 9.35
N ALA A 213 18.34 -7.44 9.84
CA ALA A 213 16.88 -7.47 9.82
C ALA A 213 16.33 -7.60 8.38
N ARG A 214 16.92 -6.89 7.38
CA ARG A 214 16.53 -7.06 5.97
C ARG A 214 16.85 -8.47 5.45
N LYS A 215 18.00 -9.04 5.80
CA LYS A 215 18.34 -10.43 5.44
C LYS A 215 17.35 -11.43 6.03
N ASP A 216 17.02 -11.28 7.31
CA ASP A 216 16.06 -12.14 8.00
C ASP A 216 14.67 -12.04 7.36
N LEU A 217 14.23 -10.81 7.05
CA LEU A 217 12.94 -10.58 6.42
C LEU A 217 12.89 -11.22 5.02
N VAL A 218 13.86 -10.96 4.16
CA VAL A 218 13.92 -11.55 2.81
C VAL A 218 13.95 -13.08 2.90
N ASN A 219 14.74 -13.65 3.81
CA ASN A 219 14.80 -15.10 4.00
C ASN A 219 13.45 -15.69 4.43
N ALA A 220 12.78 -15.05 5.38
CA ALA A 220 11.44 -15.46 5.82
C ALA A 220 10.40 -15.42 4.68
N LEU A 221 10.46 -14.38 3.82
CA LEU A 221 9.57 -14.28 2.65
C LEU A 221 9.85 -15.38 1.62
N GLU A 222 11.12 -15.72 1.35
CA GLU A 222 11.48 -16.82 0.44
C GLU A 222 11.07 -18.19 0.99
N LEU A 223 11.07 -18.36 2.30
CA LEU A 223 10.61 -19.57 2.99
C LEU A 223 9.08 -19.64 3.19
N GLY A 224 8.36 -18.54 2.94
CA GLY A 224 6.91 -18.47 3.16
C GLY A 224 6.51 -18.45 4.63
N GLN A 225 7.32 -17.85 5.48
CA GLN A 225 7.14 -17.83 6.94
C GLN A 225 6.24 -16.69 7.44
N THR A 226 5.42 -16.11 6.58
CA THR A 226 4.35 -15.19 6.99
C THR A 226 3.01 -15.94 7.01
N ARG A 227 2.02 -15.40 7.72
CA ARG A 227 0.67 -15.98 7.74
C ARG A 227 -0.02 -16.04 6.37
N LEU A 228 0.50 -15.34 5.36
CA LEU A 228 -0.03 -15.39 4.00
C LEU A 228 0.26 -16.72 3.30
N GLY A 229 1.23 -17.51 3.79
CA GLY A 229 1.62 -18.79 3.21
C GLY A 229 2.23 -18.69 1.81
N LEU A 230 2.61 -17.48 1.37
CA LEU A 230 3.18 -17.22 0.06
C LEU A 230 4.71 -17.24 0.12
N ARG A 231 5.33 -17.82 -0.89
CA ARG A 231 6.78 -17.93 -1.02
C ARG A 231 7.29 -16.99 -2.11
N LEU A 232 8.10 -16.01 -1.72
CA LEU A 232 8.77 -15.12 -2.66
C LEU A 232 9.87 -15.85 -3.42
N LYS A 233 9.93 -15.68 -4.73
CA LYS A 233 11.00 -16.20 -5.58
C LYS A 233 11.80 -15.04 -6.16
N LEU A 234 13.08 -15.04 -5.86
CA LEU A 234 14.06 -14.04 -6.27
C LEU A 234 15.22 -14.69 -7.07
N SER A 235 15.83 -13.92 -7.95
CA SER A 235 17.20 -14.20 -8.38
C SER A 235 18.20 -13.73 -7.30
N HIS A 236 19.44 -14.22 -7.36
CA HIS A 236 20.48 -13.75 -6.43
C HIS A 236 20.67 -12.23 -6.47
N ALA A 237 20.70 -11.65 -7.67
CA ALA A 237 20.84 -10.21 -7.84
C ALA A 237 19.65 -9.42 -7.24
N GLN A 238 18.42 -9.91 -7.36
CA GLN A 238 17.25 -9.29 -6.75
C GLN A 238 17.33 -9.38 -5.22
N ARG A 239 17.70 -10.55 -4.68
CA ARG A 239 17.90 -10.73 -3.25
C ARG A 239 18.92 -9.73 -2.70
N ASP A 240 20.08 -9.63 -3.34
CA ASP A 240 21.13 -8.71 -2.95
C ASP A 240 20.68 -7.26 -3.02
N ALA A 241 19.96 -6.87 -4.08
CA ALA A 241 19.42 -5.53 -4.25
C ALA A 241 18.45 -5.15 -3.11
N LEU A 242 17.51 -6.06 -2.75
CA LEU A 242 16.58 -5.83 -1.64
C LEU A 242 17.29 -5.72 -0.28
N VAL A 243 18.30 -6.54 -0.03
CA VAL A 243 19.08 -6.53 1.22
C VAL A 243 19.94 -5.27 1.34
N GLN A 244 20.53 -4.82 0.22
CA GLN A 244 21.40 -3.63 0.20
C GLN A 244 20.64 -2.30 0.20
N ASP A 245 19.36 -2.30 -0.17
CA ASP A 245 18.53 -1.09 -0.12
C ASP A 245 18.25 -0.68 1.33
N ALA A 246 19.08 0.19 1.88
CA ALA A 246 19.00 0.62 3.27
C ALA A 246 17.81 1.53 3.56
N SER A 247 17.24 2.21 2.55
CA SER A 247 15.98 2.95 2.67
C SER A 247 14.79 2.03 2.87
N GLY A 248 14.87 0.81 2.34
CA GLY A 248 13.85 -0.22 2.43
C GLY A 248 12.69 -0.06 1.46
N ASP A 249 12.70 0.95 0.60
CA ASP A 249 11.60 1.25 -0.32
C ASP A 249 11.33 0.08 -1.28
N SER A 250 12.39 -0.57 -1.78
CA SER A 250 12.26 -1.75 -2.64
C SER A 250 11.65 -2.95 -1.90
N LEU A 251 11.99 -3.11 -0.64
CA LEU A 251 11.45 -4.19 0.19
C LEU A 251 10.00 -3.92 0.58
N ASP A 252 9.65 -2.66 0.86
CA ASP A 252 8.28 -2.24 1.13
C ASP A 252 7.37 -2.50 -0.08
N ALA A 253 7.82 -2.16 -1.29
CA ALA A 253 7.11 -2.49 -2.51
C ALA A 253 6.90 -4.01 -2.68
N VAL A 254 7.90 -4.84 -2.33
CA VAL A 254 7.77 -6.30 -2.37
C VAL A 254 6.81 -6.82 -1.30
N LEU A 255 6.76 -6.23 -0.12
CA LEU A 255 5.77 -6.58 0.91
C LEU A 255 4.34 -6.27 0.45
N CYS A 256 4.13 -5.11 -0.18
CA CYS A 256 2.85 -4.76 -0.82
C CYS A 256 2.50 -5.73 -1.96
N LEU A 257 3.50 -6.17 -2.76
CA LEU A 257 3.32 -7.19 -3.79
C LEU A 257 2.78 -8.50 -3.21
N LEU A 258 3.31 -8.96 -2.08
CA LEU A 258 2.85 -10.18 -1.42
C LEU A 258 1.43 -10.04 -0.86
N GLN A 259 1.07 -8.88 -0.33
CA GLN A 259 -0.30 -8.59 0.11
C GLN A 259 -1.29 -8.62 -1.07
N ALA A 260 -0.92 -8.03 -2.21
CA ALA A 260 -1.71 -8.10 -3.45
C ALA A 260 -1.82 -9.53 -4.00
N ALA A 261 -0.74 -10.32 -3.92
CA ALA A 261 -0.72 -11.71 -4.33
C ALA A 261 -1.68 -12.58 -3.50
N TRP A 262 -1.72 -12.34 -2.19
CA TRP A 262 -2.67 -12.99 -1.31
C TRP A 262 -4.11 -12.59 -1.66
N ALA A 263 -4.37 -11.31 -1.88
CA ALA A 263 -5.70 -10.84 -2.26
C ALA A 263 -6.17 -11.45 -3.60
N GLN A 264 -5.29 -11.52 -4.60
CA GLN A 264 -5.59 -12.22 -5.85
C GLN A 264 -5.92 -13.69 -5.60
N GLN A 265 -5.21 -14.36 -4.69
CA GLN A 265 -5.51 -15.75 -4.32
C GLN A 265 -6.90 -15.89 -3.71
N GLN A 266 -7.33 -14.97 -2.84
CA GLN A 266 -8.69 -14.98 -2.28
C GLN A 266 -9.73 -14.81 -3.39
N HIS A 267 -9.49 -13.90 -4.32
CA HIS A 267 -10.38 -13.69 -5.46
C HIS A 267 -10.49 -14.93 -6.36
N ASP A 268 -9.37 -15.58 -6.66
CA ASP A 268 -9.34 -16.83 -7.45
C ASP A 268 -10.09 -17.98 -6.76
N GLN A 269 -10.23 -17.92 -5.42
CA GLN A 269 -11.00 -18.87 -4.60
C GLN A 269 -12.49 -18.46 -4.48
N GLY A 270 -12.92 -17.41 -5.15
CA GLY A 270 -14.31 -16.97 -5.22
C GLY A 270 -14.67 -15.80 -4.29
N ASP A 271 -13.70 -15.21 -3.59
CA ASP A 271 -13.97 -14.01 -2.77
C ASP A 271 -13.97 -12.74 -3.63
N ALA A 272 -15.16 -12.21 -3.91
CA ALA A 272 -15.34 -10.99 -4.68
C ALA A 272 -14.71 -9.73 -4.04
N LEU A 273 -14.44 -9.76 -2.73
CA LEU A 273 -13.84 -8.66 -1.98
C LEU A 273 -12.33 -8.81 -1.81
N TYR A 274 -11.68 -9.80 -2.45
CA TYR A 274 -10.23 -9.97 -2.41
C TYR A 274 -9.67 -10.17 -0.98
N GLY A 275 -10.43 -10.78 -0.09
CA GLY A 275 -10.05 -11.02 1.31
C GLY A 275 -10.31 -9.83 2.24
N LEU A 276 -10.95 -8.78 1.77
CA LEU A 276 -11.43 -7.69 2.62
C LEU A 276 -12.62 -8.14 3.46
N PRO A 277 -12.83 -7.60 4.69
CA PRO A 277 -13.93 -8.01 5.53
C PRO A 277 -15.28 -7.68 4.90
N PRO A 278 -16.26 -8.60 4.96
CA PRO A 278 -17.62 -8.29 4.57
C PRO A 278 -18.18 -7.21 5.52
N GLY A 279 -18.82 -6.18 4.96
CA GLY A 279 -19.40 -5.09 5.74
C GLY A 279 -18.37 -4.11 6.32
N LEU A 280 -17.17 -4.03 5.71
CA LEU A 280 -16.21 -2.97 6.04
C LEU A 280 -16.86 -1.57 5.94
N ASP A 281 -16.43 -0.64 6.77
CA ASP A 281 -16.83 0.75 6.64
C ASP A 281 -16.21 1.34 5.36
N THR A 282 -17.05 1.62 4.37
CA THR A 282 -16.60 2.13 3.07
C THR A 282 -15.91 3.47 3.18
N LEU A 283 -16.28 4.33 4.15
CA LEU A 283 -15.64 5.62 4.36
C LEU A 283 -14.19 5.49 4.84
N GLU A 284 -13.92 4.46 5.65
CA GLU A 284 -12.60 4.22 6.23
C GLU A 284 -11.71 3.37 5.33
N GLY A 285 -12.30 2.45 4.56
CA GLY A 285 -11.55 1.43 3.84
C GLY A 285 -10.94 0.38 4.77
N TRP A 286 -10.11 -0.49 4.20
CA TRP A 286 -9.45 -1.55 4.97
C TRP A 286 -8.09 -1.89 4.37
N ILE A 287 -7.08 -2.01 5.22
CA ILE A 287 -5.75 -2.51 4.82
C ILE A 287 -5.87 -4.00 4.52
N VAL A 288 -5.60 -4.37 3.27
CA VAL A 288 -5.64 -5.77 2.85
C VAL A 288 -4.69 -6.61 3.69
N THR A 289 -5.13 -7.81 4.05
CA THR A 289 -4.44 -8.71 4.99
C THR A 289 -4.44 -8.26 6.47
N ALA A 290 -4.99 -7.10 6.84
CA ALA A 290 -5.19 -6.80 8.26
C ALA A 290 -6.20 -7.78 8.87
N PRO A 291 -5.95 -8.32 10.08
CA PRO A 291 -6.87 -9.26 10.74
C PRO A 291 -8.24 -8.63 10.97
N TRP A 292 -9.30 -9.42 10.76
CA TRP A 292 -10.68 -9.03 11.07
C TRP A 292 -11.45 -10.25 11.57
N GLY A 293 -12.48 -10.03 12.36
CA GLY A 293 -13.45 -11.07 12.75
C GLY A 293 -13.03 -12.01 13.88
N ALA A 294 -11.96 -11.73 14.64
CA ALA A 294 -11.58 -12.47 15.83
C ALA A 294 -11.67 -11.61 17.12
N SER A 295 -12.66 -10.74 17.22
CA SER A 295 -12.90 -9.98 18.46
C SER A 295 -14.20 -10.45 19.07
N GLY A 296 -14.11 -11.40 19.98
CA GLY A 296 -15.22 -11.77 20.86
C GLY A 296 -15.55 -13.27 20.87
N ALA A 297 -14.69 -14.09 21.42
CA ALA A 297 -15.07 -15.28 22.14
C ALA A 297 -14.40 -15.25 23.52
#